data_fafcc4ddf0a5879b12ab37414634dedc
#
_entry.id   fafcc4ddf0a5879b12ab37414634dedc
#
_cell.length_a   1.000
_cell.length_b   1.000
_cell.length_c   1.000
_cell.angle_alpha   90.00
_cell.angle_beta   90.00
_cell.angle_gamma   90.00
#
_symmetry.space_group_name_H-M   'P 1'
#
loop_
_entity.id
_entity.type
_entity.pdbx_description
1 polymer ?
#
loop_
_entity_poly.entity_id
_entity_poly.type
_entity_poly.pdbx_seq_one_letter_code
_entity_poly.pdbx_strand_id
1 'polypeptide(L)'
;MMSEAAKMEPAASGAVRFVACVADDVTRETVSRAVAHLGWSNAKVKAGGIEAALGIASVGPAPTLMLVDVTEASDPVNELAQLAETIGPDTTILAIGAVNDVSLYRQLTAFGVADYLVKPVSSEVLCQALTASLRVYSAPGTARTTQLFAFIGARGGVGTTTLAISTAWLLAHEFKLRTTIIDLDLHFGNLALSLDLEPGRGLREALEHPERTDSMLLAAAMVSDAEKLPILATEEPLEEHLQFDGGAVAPLLTALAEDYDCLVVDLPRTLDQAARQVIAAADSTIIITDLSLSALRDTHRLIDLAKSLEARTKPLIVANQVGASHRGEIGRPEFERGVGGAVDLIVPFDVKAAVAAAQSGKALVAAAANSKATSEMRKFAARLAGREAEKSAKTGFFSRFKR
;
A
#
# COMPACT_ATOMS: atom_id res chain seq x y z
N MET A 1 -22.84 26.74 25.54
CA MET A 1 -23.00 25.64 24.58
C MET A 1 -21.61 25.11 24.35
N MET A 2 -21.29 23.98 24.99
CA MET A 2 -19.95 23.39 25.00
C MET A 2 -19.79 22.50 23.77
N SER A 3 -18.71 22.74 23.03
CA SER A 3 -18.30 21.96 21.85
C SER A 3 -17.95 20.53 22.27
N GLU A 4 -18.60 19.58 21.65
CA GLU A 4 -18.40 18.15 21.81
C GLU A 4 -17.10 17.77 21.11
N ALA A 5 -16.06 17.51 21.90
CA ALA A 5 -14.80 16.98 21.42
C ALA A 5 -15.02 15.55 20.91
N ALA A 6 -14.78 15.31 19.63
CA ALA A 6 -14.84 14.00 19.01
C ALA A 6 -13.89 13.04 19.73
N LYS A 7 -14.45 12.03 20.38
CA LYS A 7 -13.71 10.87 20.89
C LYS A 7 -13.15 10.09 19.70
N MET A 8 -11.85 10.17 19.51
CA MET A 8 -11.12 9.20 18.70
C MET A 8 -11.18 7.84 19.40
N GLU A 9 -11.82 6.86 18.78
CA GLU A 9 -11.78 5.48 19.24
C GLU A 9 -10.33 4.94 19.13
N PRO A 10 -9.83 4.21 20.14
CA PRO A 10 -8.48 3.67 20.11
C PRO A 10 -8.41 2.53 19.07
N ALA A 11 -7.48 2.64 18.12
CA ALA A 11 -7.10 1.56 17.21
C ALA A 11 -6.70 0.31 18.01
N ALA A 12 -7.09 -0.86 17.50
CA ALA A 12 -6.97 -2.19 18.08
C ALA A 12 -5.67 -2.42 18.88
N SER A 13 -5.82 -2.73 20.16
CA SER A 13 -4.80 -3.05 21.16
C SER A 13 -4.11 -4.40 20.86
N GLY A 14 -3.21 -4.43 19.88
CA GLY A 14 -2.12 -5.40 19.82
C GLY A 14 -0.99 -4.86 20.71
N ALA A 15 -0.46 -5.69 21.62
CA ALA A 15 0.44 -5.25 22.68
C ALA A 15 1.75 -4.64 22.13
N VAL A 16 1.76 -3.32 21.92
CA VAL A 16 2.97 -2.55 21.58
C VAL A 16 3.95 -2.65 22.75
N ARG A 17 5.13 -3.19 22.51
CA ARG A 17 6.23 -3.17 23.50
C ARG A 17 7.06 -1.91 23.27
N PHE A 18 6.75 -0.88 23.99
CA PHE A 18 7.45 0.40 23.95
C PHE A 18 8.43 0.55 25.12
N VAL A 19 9.64 0.98 24.82
CA VAL A 19 10.65 1.32 25.81
C VAL A 19 11.20 2.71 25.51
N ALA A 20 11.23 3.58 26.50
CA ALA A 20 11.90 4.87 26.42
C ALA A 20 13.06 4.94 27.43
N CYS A 21 14.22 5.40 26.98
CA CYS A 21 15.38 5.71 27.80
C CYS A 21 15.66 7.20 27.69
N VAL A 22 15.33 7.96 28.73
CA VAL A 22 15.33 9.43 28.71
C VAL A 22 16.13 9.97 29.88
N ALA A 23 17.08 10.88 29.62
CA ALA A 23 18.04 11.35 30.60
C ALA A 23 17.42 12.28 31.64
N ASP A 24 16.56 13.23 31.24
CA ASP A 24 15.98 14.24 32.12
C ASP A 24 14.53 13.93 32.55
N ASP A 25 14.17 14.43 33.76
CA ASP A 25 12.86 14.19 34.36
C ASP A 25 11.70 14.85 33.61
N VAL A 26 11.91 16.02 33.01
CA VAL A 26 10.86 16.77 32.29
C VAL A 26 10.44 16.04 31.05
N THR A 27 11.41 15.57 30.24
CA THR A 27 11.14 14.77 29.05
C THR A 27 10.53 13.43 29.43
N ARG A 28 11.01 12.80 30.54
CA ARG A 28 10.48 11.53 31.02
C ARG A 28 9.00 11.61 31.43
N GLU A 29 8.60 12.72 32.09
CA GLU A 29 7.21 12.99 32.43
C GLU A 29 6.35 13.23 31.18
N THR A 30 6.89 13.95 30.19
CA THR A 30 6.22 14.19 28.90
C THR A 30 5.98 12.88 28.13
N VAL A 31 6.98 12.00 28.10
CA VAL A 31 6.86 10.66 27.52
C VAL A 31 5.81 9.83 28.25
N SER A 32 5.81 9.84 29.58
CA SER A 32 4.83 9.10 30.39
C SER A 32 3.40 9.57 30.14
N ARG A 33 3.18 10.88 29.97
CA ARG A 33 1.88 11.45 29.60
C ARG A 33 1.44 11.06 28.20
N ALA A 34 2.35 11.11 27.23
CA ALA A 34 2.06 10.71 25.86
C ALA A 34 1.67 9.23 25.78
N VAL A 35 2.42 8.36 26.45
CA VAL A 35 2.13 6.91 26.53
C VAL A 35 0.77 6.62 27.18
N ALA A 36 0.44 7.32 28.25
CA ALA A 36 -0.87 7.21 28.92
C ALA A 36 -2.01 7.67 27.98
N HIS A 37 -1.80 8.75 27.22
CA HIS A 37 -2.76 9.25 26.24
C HIS A 37 -3.01 8.23 25.09
N LEU A 38 -1.95 7.54 24.66
CA LEU A 38 -2.02 6.49 23.63
C LEU A 38 -2.56 5.16 24.16
N GLY A 39 -2.79 5.00 25.45
CA GLY A 39 -3.35 3.78 26.07
C GLY A 39 -2.40 2.57 26.03
N TRP A 40 -1.07 2.78 25.99
CA TRP A 40 -0.10 1.69 25.89
C TRP A 40 0.21 1.08 27.25
N SER A 41 -0.42 -0.02 27.57
CA SER A 41 -0.28 -0.71 28.86
C SER A 41 1.09 -1.39 29.08
N ASN A 42 1.84 -1.70 28.03
CA ASN A 42 3.13 -2.40 28.08
C ASN A 42 4.34 -1.45 27.88
N ALA A 43 4.15 -0.16 28.06
CA ALA A 43 5.21 0.80 27.92
C ALA A 43 6.08 0.86 29.18
N LYS A 44 7.41 0.99 28.97
CA LYS A 44 8.40 1.16 30.04
C LYS A 44 9.18 2.44 29.77
N VAL A 45 9.14 3.39 30.72
CA VAL A 45 9.93 4.61 30.67
C VAL A 45 11.01 4.54 31.74
N LYS A 46 12.27 4.60 31.32
CA LYS A 46 13.46 4.46 32.19
C LYS A 46 14.31 5.72 32.14
N ALA A 47 15.04 5.98 33.23
CA ALA A 47 16.05 7.00 33.26
C ALA A 47 17.31 6.54 32.50
N GLY A 48 17.97 7.46 31.80
CA GLY A 48 19.20 7.27 31.08
C GLY A 48 19.06 7.49 29.58
N GLY A 49 20.18 7.49 28.87
CA GLY A 49 20.26 7.67 27.42
C GLY A 49 20.59 6.36 26.69
N ILE A 50 21.50 6.43 25.71
CA ILE A 50 21.92 5.30 24.87
C ILE A 50 22.49 4.14 25.68
N GLU A 51 23.30 4.40 26.75
CA GLU A 51 23.84 3.35 27.60
C GLU A 51 22.74 2.50 28.28
N ALA A 52 21.69 3.17 28.76
CA ALA A 52 20.54 2.49 29.35
C ALA A 52 19.78 1.66 28.30
N ALA A 53 19.68 2.17 27.06
CA ALA A 53 19.08 1.46 25.95
C ALA A 53 19.87 0.21 25.57
N LEU A 54 21.20 0.28 25.49
CA LEU A 54 22.10 -0.86 25.26
C LEU A 54 21.97 -1.92 26.36
N GLY A 55 21.89 -1.51 27.63
CA GLY A 55 21.67 -2.41 28.75
C GLY A 55 20.33 -3.17 28.67
N ILE A 56 19.29 -2.55 28.14
CA ILE A 56 17.98 -3.19 27.93
C ILE A 56 18.03 -4.15 26.74
N ALA A 57 18.70 -3.73 25.66
CA ALA A 57 18.87 -4.55 24.45
C ALA A 57 19.52 -5.90 24.73
N SER A 58 20.44 -5.94 25.70
CA SER A 58 21.25 -7.13 26.03
C SER A 58 20.52 -8.16 26.89
N VAL A 59 19.41 -7.82 27.57
CA VAL A 59 18.86 -8.64 28.66
C VAL A 59 17.46 -9.17 28.41
N GLY A 60 16.74 -8.69 27.39
CA GLY A 60 15.33 -9.03 27.20
C GLY A 60 14.90 -9.14 25.73
N PRO A 61 13.65 -9.54 25.50
CA PRO A 61 13.11 -9.53 24.15
C PRO A 61 13.04 -8.11 23.61
N ALA A 62 13.49 -7.91 22.37
CA ALA A 62 13.54 -6.62 21.72
C ALA A 62 12.17 -5.90 21.76
N PRO A 63 12.13 -4.59 22.09
CA PRO A 63 10.89 -3.81 22.02
C PRO A 63 10.47 -3.60 20.58
N THR A 64 9.20 -3.27 20.36
CA THR A 64 8.67 -2.88 19.04
C THR A 64 9.14 -1.49 18.64
N LEU A 65 9.15 -0.58 19.62
CA LEU A 65 9.56 0.81 19.45
C LEU A 65 10.41 1.23 20.64
N MET A 66 11.53 1.88 20.37
CA MET A 66 12.44 2.39 21.38
C MET A 66 12.68 3.89 21.17
N LEU A 67 12.38 4.71 22.17
CA LEU A 67 12.77 6.12 22.23
C LEU A 67 14.06 6.26 23.01
N VAL A 68 15.08 6.87 22.42
CA VAL A 68 16.42 6.98 23.00
C VAL A 68 16.85 8.44 23.08
N ASP A 69 17.21 8.87 24.27
CA ASP A 69 17.79 10.21 24.51
C ASP A 69 19.27 10.20 24.17
N VAL A 70 19.64 11.05 23.22
CA VAL A 70 21.01 11.21 22.75
C VAL A 70 21.67 12.51 23.25
N THR A 71 21.05 13.19 24.20
CA THR A 71 21.55 14.51 24.69
C THR A 71 22.97 14.44 25.28
N GLU A 72 23.30 13.32 25.94
CA GLU A 72 24.59 13.10 26.58
C GLU A 72 25.56 12.28 25.71
N ALA A 73 25.17 11.89 24.53
CA ALA A 73 26.00 11.11 23.62
C ALA A 73 27.14 11.97 23.04
N SER A 74 28.35 11.45 23.08
CA SER A 74 29.51 12.11 22.48
C SER A 74 29.54 11.97 20.94
N ASP A 75 29.05 10.84 20.43
CA ASP A 75 28.88 10.55 19.00
C ASP A 75 27.52 9.86 18.78
N PRO A 76 26.42 10.64 18.70
CA PRO A 76 25.07 10.08 18.61
C PRO A 76 24.86 9.11 17.44
N VAL A 77 25.56 9.34 16.32
CA VAL A 77 25.42 8.54 15.10
C VAL A 77 26.02 7.15 15.30
N ASN A 78 27.26 7.09 15.74
CA ASN A 78 27.96 5.81 15.96
C ASN A 78 27.36 5.03 17.15
N GLU A 79 26.98 5.71 18.22
CA GLU A 79 26.38 5.09 19.39
C GLU A 79 24.99 4.49 19.08
N LEU A 80 24.16 5.17 18.29
CA LEU A 80 22.86 4.63 17.82
C LEU A 80 23.06 3.51 16.80
N ALA A 81 24.10 3.54 15.97
CA ALA A 81 24.40 2.44 15.07
C ALA A 81 24.74 1.15 15.84
N GLN A 82 25.56 1.23 16.90
CA GLN A 82 25.85 0.11 17.82
C GLN A 82 24.59 -0.41 18.50
N LEU A 83 23.71 0.49 18.92
CA LEU A 83 22.43 0.11 19.52
C LEU A 83 21.56 -0.65 18.51
N ALA A 84 21.46 -0.17 17.28
CA ALA A 84 20.69 -0.80 16.22
C ALA A 84 21.21 -2.22 15.89
N GLU A 85 22.53 -2.40 15.82
CA GLU A 85 23.17 -3.72 15.64
C GLU A 85 22.84 -4.69 16.79
N THR A 86 22.80 -4.17 18.02
CA THR A 86 22.55 -4.98 19.23
C THR A 86 21.09 -5.40 19.35
N ILE A 87 20.15 -4.50 19.02
CA ILE A 87 18.69 -4.74 19.15
C ILE A 87 18.18 -5.60 17.99
N GLY A 88 18.80 -5.47 16.81
CA GLY A 88 18.37 -6.13 15.57
C GLY A 88 17.27 -5.37 14.80
N PRO A 89 16.91 -5.87 13.61
CA PRO A 89 16.07 -5.13 12.65
C PRO A 89 14.60 -4.99 13.06
N ASP A 90 14.18 -5.70 14.09
CA ASP A 90 12.77 -5.75 14.52
C ASP A 90 12.39 -4.63 15.50
N THR A 91 13.26 -3.67 15.77
CA THR A 91 12.99 -2.53 16.64
C THR A 91 13.10 -1.22 15.88
N THR A 92 12.05 -0.42 15.88
CA THR A 92 12.12 0.97 15.41
C THR A 92 12.75 1.84 16.47
N ILE A 93 13.78 2.62 16.10
CA ILE A 93 14.46 3.57 16.99
C ILE A 93 13.98 4.98 16.66
N LEU A 94 13.51 5.69 17.68
CA LEU A 94 13.22 7.12 17.68
C LEU A 94 14.24 7.80 18.57
N ALA A 95 14.90 8.84 18.09
CA ALA A 95 15.87 9.58 18.89
C ALA A 95 15.30 10.91 19.41
N ILE A 96 15.72 11.34 20.58
CA ILE A 96 15.41 12.65 21.13
C ILE A 96 16.68 13.29 21.69
N GLY A 97 16.90 14.59 21.44
CA GLY A 97 18.11 15.28 21.90
C GLY A 97 17.95 16.78 21.99
N ALA A 98 18.96 17.47 22.48
CA ALA A 98 18.94 18.91 22.65
C ALA A 98 19.49 19.70 21.44
N VAL A 99 20.15 19.03 20.51
CA VAL A 99 20.84 19.69 19.38
C VAL A 99 19.87 19.84 18.20
N ASN A 100 19.60 21.08 17.79
CA ASN A 100 18.79 21.37 16.61
C ASN A 100 19.73 21.59 15.40
N ASP A 101 20.14 20.50 14.77
CA ASP A 101 21.03 20.49 13.61
C ASP A 101 20.48 19.59 12.50
N VAL A 102 20.26 20.19 11.33
CA VAL A 102 19.75 19.50 10.13
C VAL A 102 20.75 18.45 9.62
N SER A 103 22.06 18.66 9.83
CA SER A 103 23.08 17.68 9.43
C SER A 103 22.99 16.42 10.30
N LEU A 104 22.86 16.60 11.62
CA LEU A 104 22.66 15.50 12.55
C LEU A 104 21.36 14.74 12.23
N TYR A 105 20.26 15.46 12.00
CA TYR A 105 18.98 14.86 11.61
C TYR A 105 19.13 13.96 10.38
N ARG A 106 19.76 14.48 9.31
CA ARG A 106 19.96 13.72 8.06
C ARG A 106 20.87 12.52 8.25
N GLN A 107 21.90 12.63 9.07
CA GLN A 107 22.78 11.49 9.36
C GLN A 107 22.02 10.39 10.11
N LEU A 108 21.27 10.73 11.17
CA LEU A 108 20.50 9.76 11.95
C LEU A 108 19.46 9.04 11.10
N THR A 109 18.70 9.77 10.28
CA THR A 109 17.70 9.16 9.40
C THR A 109 18.32 8.30 8.30
N ALA A 110 19.47 8.67 7.76
CA ALA A 110 20.23 7.85 6.79
C ALA A 110 20.71 6.52 7.41
N PHE A 111 20.96 6.49 8.72
CA PHE A 111 21.31 5.27 9.46
C PHE A 111 20.09 4.43 9.93
N GLY A 112 18.87 4.84 9.55
CA GLY A 112 17.65 4.06 9.85
C GLY A 112 16.96 4.44 11.16
N VAL A 113 17.31 5.56 11.80
CA VAL A 113 16.52 6.15 12.89
C VAL A 113 15.24 6.72 12.28
N ALA A 114 14.09 6.33 12.82
CA ALA A 114 12.78 6.67 12.24
C ALA A 114 12.50 8.18 12.29
N ASP A 115 12.91 8.86 13.35
CA ASP A 115 12.81 10.33 13.47
C ASP A 115 13.74 10.83 14.59
N TYR A 116 14.03 12.14 14.59
CA TYR A 116 14.80 12.80 15.64
C TYR A 116 14.04 14.01 16.17
N LEU A 117 13.67 13.97 17.44
CA LEU A 117 12.92 15.02 18.12
C LEU A 117 13.86 15.95 18.88
N VAL A 118 13.64 17.25 18.73
CA VAL A 118 14.44 18.27 19.46
C VAL A 118 13.72 18.69 20.72
N LYS A 119 14.43 18.66 21.84
CA LYS A 119 13.93 19.15 23.15
C LYS A 119 13.86 20.68 23.17
N PRO A 120 12.86 21.28 23.88
CA PRO A 120 11.75 20.64 24.57
C PRO A 120 10.67 20.16 23.60
N VAL A 121 10.12 18.95 23.81
CA VAL A 121 9.06 18.38 22.98
C VAL A 121 7.72 18.41 23.71
N SER A 122 6.64 18.78 23.02
CA SER A 122 5.29 18.70 23.58
C SER A 122 4.73 17.28 23.55
N SER A 123 3.76 16.99 24.42
CA SER A 123 3.09 15.68 24.45
C SER A 123 2.39 15.37 23.13
N GLU A 124 1.84 16.38 22.45
CA GLU A 124 1.15 16.23 21.16
C GLU A 124 2.12 15.82 20.04
N VAL A 125 3.27 16.54 19.93
CA VAL A 125 4.32 16.22 18.94
C VAL A 125 4.87 14.82 19.19
N LEU A 126 5.08 14.46 20.46
CA LEU A 126 5.57 13.14 20.83
C LEU A 126 4.55 12.05 20.50
N CYS A 127 3.26 12.25 20.77
CA CYS A 127 2.21 11.31 20.36
C CYS A 127 2.16 11.11 18.85
N GLN A 128 2.30 12.18 18.07
CA GLN A 128 2.35 12.11 16.61
C GLN A 128 3.57 11.31 16.13
N ALA A 129 4.76 11.60 16.64
CA ALA A 129 5.99 10.91 16.27
C ALA A 129 5.95 9.42 16.67
N LEU A 130 5.49 9.10 17.89
CA LEU A 130 5.34 7.72 18.35
C LEU A 130 4.33 6.94 17.49
N THR A 131 3.22 7.57 17.12
CA THR A 131 2.19 6.95 16.27
C THR A 131 2.70 6.75 14.84
N ALA A 132 3.41 7.73 14.28
CA ALA A 132 4.03 7.64 12.97
C ALA A 132 5.08 6.52 12.94
N SER A 133 5.95 6.45 13.93
CA SER A 133 6.99 5.41 14.05
C SER A 133 6.42 3.99 14.18
N LEU A 134 5.27 3.82 14.84
CA LEU A 134 4.57 2.54 14.89
C LEU A 134 3.94 2.13 13.54
N ARG A 135 3.53 3.10 12.74
CA ARG A 135 3.05 2.82 11.37
C ARG A 135 4.17 2.23 10.50
N VAL A 136 5.40 2.68 10.70
CA VAL A 136 6.60 2.09 10.08
C VAL A 136 6.85 0.66 10.59
N TYR A 137 6.56 0.38 11.87
CA TYR A 137 6.85 -0.91 12.52
C TYR A 137 5.80 -2.01 12.33
N SER A 138 4.60 -1.75 11.84
CA SER A 138 3.52 -2.79 11.77
C SER A 138 3.80 -3.99 10.86
N ALA A 139 5.09 -4.31 10.61
CA ALA A 139 5.51 -5.56 10.00
C ALA A 139 6.81 -6.06 10.64
N PRO A 140 6.79 -7.14 11.46
CA PRO A 140 8.02 -7.84 11.81
C PRO A 140 8.56 -8.51 10.53
N GLY A 141 9.72 -8.05 10.08
CA GLY A 141 10.52 -8.77 9.07
C GLY A 141 10.42 -8.32 7.62
N THR A 142 9.77 -7.18 7.29
CA THR A 142 9.98 -6.53 5.98
C THR A 142 9.90 -5.02 6.17
N ALA A 143 10.87 -4.26 5.64
CA ALA A 143 10.52 -2.93 5.16
C ALA A 143 9.20 -3.10 4.40
N ARG A 144 8.11 -2.41 4.77
CA ARG A 144 6.86 -2.45 4.02
C ARG A 144 7.17 -1.91 2.63
N THR A 145 7.56 -2.79 1.74
CA THR A 145 7.59 -2.46 0.34
C THR A 145 6.14 -2.35 -0.07
N THR A 146 5.69 -1.13 -0.32
CA THR A 146 4.39 -0.88 -0.94
C THR A 146 4.27 -1.79 -2.15
N GLN A 147 3.19 -2.53 -2.24
CA GLN A 147 2.95 -3.43 -3.36
C GLN A 147 2.31 -2.67 -4.52
N LEU A 148 2.94 -2.71 -5.66
CA LEU A 148 2.48 -2.09 -6.90
C LEU A 148 1.83 -3.13 -7.80
N PHE A 149 0.53 -2.99 -8.05
CA PHE A 149 -0.28 -3.85 -8.90
C PHE A 149 -0.67 -3.12 -10.19
N ALA A 150 -0.12 -3.53 -11.33
CA ALA A 150 -0.43 -2.98 -12.64
C ALA A 150 -1.52 -3.80 -13.33
N PHE A 151 -2.65 -3.20 -13.64
CA PHE A 151 -3.75 -3.83 -14.38
C PHE A 151 -3.71 -3.38 -15.83
N ILE A 152 -3.74 -4.32 -16.76
CA ILE A 152 -3.77 -4.03 -18.20
C ILE A 152 -4.71 -4.98 -18.94
N GLY A 153 -5.53 -4.44 -19.83
CA GLY A 153 -6.42 -5.22 -20.66
C GLY A 153 -5.74 -5.74 -21.93
N ALA A 154 -5.85 -7.05 -22.20
CA ALA A 154 -5.44 -7.61 -23.49
C ALA A 154 -6.25 -6.98 -24.64
N ARG A 155 -7.52 -6.62 -24.39
CA ARG A 155 -8.42 -5.98 -25.34
C ARG A 155 -9.26 -4.91 -24.66
N GLY A 156 -9.83 -3.99 -25.46
CA GLY A 156 -10.86 -3.07 -25.00
C GLY A 156 -12.13 -3.83 -24.57
N GLY A 157 -12.75 -3.38 -23.49
CA GLY A 157 -14.00 -3.92 -22.97
C GLY A 157 -13.89 -5.23 -22.17
N VAL A 158 -12.68 -5.74 -21.91
CA VAL A 158 -12.48 -6.95 -21.08
C VAL A 158 -12.73 -6.72 -19.59
N GLY A 159 -13.00 -5.47 -19.15
CA GLY A 159 -13.33 -5.13 -17.77
C GLY A 159 -12.13 -4.88 -16.87
N THR A 160 -11.04 -4.34 -17.42
CA THR A 160 -9.80 -4.02 -16.67
C THR A 160 -10.09 -3.09 -15.51
N THR A 161 -10.66 -1.94 -15.76
CA THR A 161 -11.03 -0.93 -14.75
C THR A 161 -11.97 -1.52 -13.68
N THR A 162 -12.97 -2.30 -14.07
CA THR A 162 -13.91 -2.96 -13.13
C THR A 162 -13.18 -3.90 -12.17
N LEU A 163 -12.23 -4.69 -12.69
CA LEU A 163 -11.46 -5.61 -11.86
C LEU A 163 -10.40 -4.89 -11.03
N ALA A 164 -9.79 -3.84 -11.54
CA ALA A 164 -8.86 -2.98 -10.79
C ALA A 164 -9.57 -2.32 -9.60
N ILE A 165 -10.71 -1.66 -9.82
CA ILE A 165 -11.55 -1.05 -8.76
C ILE A 165 -11.95 -2.11 -7.72
N SER A 166 -12.46 -3.27 -8.17
CA SER A 166 -12.92 -4.32 -7.27
C SER A 166 -11.80 -4.91 -6.45
N THR A 167 -10.60 -5.04 -7.03
CA THR A 167 -9.40 -5.50 -6.30
C THR A 167 -8.95 -4.47 -5.27
N ALA A 168 -8.86 -3.20 -5.66
CA ALA A 168 -8.49 -2.11 -4.74
C ALA A 168 -9.49 -2.03 -3.57
N TRP A 169 -10.78 -2.13 -3.87
CA TRP A 169 -11.84 -2.14 -2.85
C TRP A 169 -11.69 -3.30 -1.86
N LEU A 170 -11.46 -4.52 -2.33
CA LEU A 170 -11.24 -5.69 -1.48
C LEU A 170 -10.00 -5.52 -0.60
N LEU A 171 -8.89 -5.06 -1.18
CA LEU A 171 -7.65 -4.81 -0.42
C LEU A 171 -7.88 -3.78 0.69
N ALA A 172 -8.58 -2.69 0.40
CA ALA A 172 -8.88 -1.64 1.36
C ALA A 172 -9.88 -2.09 2.43
N HIS A 173 -11.03 -2.65 2.03
CA HIS A 173 -12.18 -2.82 2.93
C HIS A 173 -12.23 -4.20 3.60
N GLU A 174 -11.87 -5.28 2.90
CA GLU A 174 -11.86 -6.62 3.49
C GLU A 174 -10.50 -6.97 4.10
N PHE A 175 -9.40 -6.61 3.44
CA PHE A 175 -8.05 -6.92 3.91
C PHE A 175 -7.42 -5.82 4.78
N LYS A 176 -8.05 -4.63 4.86
CA LYS A 176 -7.63 -3.51 5.70
C LYS A 176 -6.21 -3.02 5.40
N LEU A 177 -5.84 -3.06 4.13
CA LEU A 177 -4.59 -2.49 3.63
C LEU A 177 -4.86 -1.04 3.17
N ARG A 178 -3.97 -0.11 3.49
CA ARG A 178 -4.07 1.25 2.95
C ARG A 178 -3.84 1.17 1.45
N THR A 179 -4.91 1.30 0.69
CA THR A 179 -4.89 1.08 -0.76
C THR A 179 -5.37 2.33 -1.48
N THR A 180 -4.71 2.69 -2.56
CA THR A 180 -5.20 3.70 -3.52
C THR A 180 -5.23 3.10 -4.91
N ILE A 181 -6.06 3.68 -5.78
CA ILE A 181 -6.14 3.33 -7.18
C ILE A 181 -5.87 4.54 -8.06
N ILE A 182 -5.10 4.33 -9.13
CA ILE A 182 -4.65 5.37 -10.06
C ILE A 182 -5.11 4.99 -11.46
N ASP A 183 -5.76 5.91 -12.16
CA ASP A 183 -6.12 5.76 -13.58
C ASP A 183 -5.08 6.48 -14.44
N LEU A 184 -4.28 5.73 -15.20
CA LEU A 184 -3.32 6.32 -16.13
C LEU A 184 -3.85 6.42 -17.58
N ASP A 185 -5.13 6.12 -17.81
CA ASP A 185 -5.79 6.47 -19.08
C ASP A 185 -6.39 7.87 -18.97
N LEU A 186 -5.54 8.88 -19.18
CA LEU A 186 -5.87 10.28 -18.89
C LEU A 186 -6.96 10.87 -19.80
N HIS A 187 -7.23 10.24 -20.98
CA HIS A 187 -8.22 10.71 -21.93
C HIS A 187 -9.50 9.86 -21.98
N PHE A 188 -9.38 8.54 -21.78
CA PHE A 188 -10.49 7.60 -21.86
C PHE A 188 -10.69 6.81 -20.57
N GLY A 189 -10.05 7.23 -19.48
CA GLY A 189 -10.19 6.61 -18.18
C GLY A 189 -11.64 6.63 -17.70
N ASN A 190 -12.09 5.52 -17.16
CA ASN A 190 -13.45 5.35 -16.70
C ASN A 190 -13.55 5.10 -15.18
N LEU A 191 -12.44 5.25 -14.48
CA LEU A 191 -12.38 4.90 -13.06
C LEU A 191 -13.29 5.80 -12.22
N ALA A 192 -13.15 7.12 -12.35
CA ALA A 192 -13.97 8.08 -11.62
C ALA A 192 -15.45 7.94 -11.99
N LEU A 193 -15.77 7.85 -13.31
CA LEU A 193 -17.12 7.65 -13.80
C LEU A 193 -17.75 6.34 -13.26
N SER A 194 -16.99 5.26 -13.18
CA SER A 194 -17.46 3.97 -12.66
C SER A 194 -17.86 4.01 -11.19
N LEU A 195 -17.38 4.99 -10.45
CA LEU A 195 -17.64 5.21 -9.03
C LEU A 195 -18.52 6.43 -8.74
N ASP A 196 -19.15 7.01 -9.79
CA ASP A 196 -20.00 8.20 -9.72
C ASP A 196 -19.27 9.39 -9.07
N LEU A 197 -18.01 9.63 -9.50
CA LEU A 197 -17.15 10.68 -9.00
C LEU A 197 -16.77 11.66 -10.12
N GLU A 198 -16.59 12.92 -9.74
CA GLU A 198 -15.95 13.90 -10.60
C GLU A 198 -14.42 13.74 -10.51
N PRO A 199 -13.70 13.53 -11.64
CA PRO A 199 -12.26 13.39 -11.64
C PRO A 199 -11.58 14.71 -11.23
N GLY A 200 -10.45 14.59 -10.52
CA GLY A 200 -9.62 15.74 -10.13
C GLY A 200 -8.62 16.14 -11.23
N ARG A 201 -7.91 17.25 -11.02
CA ARG A 201 -6.79 17.66 -11.90
C ARG A 201 -5.41 17.32 -11.34
N GLY A 202 -5.35 16.77 -10.17
CA GLY A 202 -4.10 16.57 -9.45
C GLY A 202 -3.19 15.50 -10.05
N LEU A 203 -3.74 14.51 -10.74
CA LEU A 203 -2.93 13.51 -11.46
C LEU A 203 -2.16 14.17 -12.61
N ARG A 204 -2.82 15.03 -13.40
CA ARG A 204 -2.18 15.81 -14.45
C ARG A 204 -1.05 16.66 -13.88
N GLU A 205 -1.33 17.44 -12.83
CA GLU A 205 -0.34 18.32 -12.22
C GLU A 205 0.88 17.53 -11.71
N ALA A 206 0.66 16.38 -11.09
CA ALA A 206 1.74 15.51 -10.61
C ALA A 206 2.60 14.94 -11.75
N LEU A 207 2.01 14.66 -12.91
CA LEU A 207 2.75 14.14 -14.07
C LEU A 207 3.48 15.24 -14.85
N GLU A 208 2.90 16.45 -14.95
CA GLU A 208 3.53 17.60 -15.63
C GLU A 208 4.64 18.25 -14.77
N HIS A 209 4.53 18.14 -13.42
CA HIS A 209 5.44 18.77 -12.46
C HIS A 209 5.95 17.77 -11.39
N PRO A 210 6.65 16.72 -11.80
CA PRO A 210 7.10 15.66 -10.88
C PRO A 210 8.01 16.15 -9.75
N GLU A 211 8.72 17.27 -9.96
CA GLU A 211 9.58 17.90 -8.96
C GLU A 211 8.80 18.55 -7.80
N ARG A 212 7.49 18.76 -7.96
CA ARG A 212 6.60 19.36 -6.95
C ARG A 212 5.68 18.33 -6.31
N THR A 213 5.76 17.08 -6.77
CA THR A 213 4.89 16.01 -6.31
C THR A 213 5.34 15.52 -4.94
N ASP A 214 4.52 15.78 -3.93
CA ASP A 214 4.68 15.26 -2.58
C ASP A 214 3.37 14.61 -2.09
N SER A 215 3.44 13.90 -0.97
CA SER A 215 2.29 13.19 -0.40
C SER A 215 1.14 14.14 -0.01
N MET A 216 1.44 15.39 0.38
CA MET A 216 0.43 16.38 0.76
C MET A 216 -0.35 16.87 -0.47
N LEU A 217 0.34 17.20 -1.56
CA LEU A 217 -0.28 17.57 -2.82
C LEU A 217 -1.18 16.45 -3.33
N LEU A 218 -0.67 15.22 -3.34
CA LEU A 218 -1.42 14.05 -3.81
C LEU A 218 -2.65 13.78 -2.95
N ALA A 219 -2.53 13.86 -1.61
CA ALA A 219 -3.67 13.71 -0.73
C ALA A 219 -4.78 14.76 -0.97
N ALA A 220 -4.40 16.00 -1.30
CA ALA A 220 -5.34 17.05 -1.66
C ALA A 220 -5.96 16.88 -3.06
N ALA A 221 -5.25 16.18 -3.96
CA ALA A 221 -5.67 15.92 -5.33
C ALA A 221 -6.57 14.69 -5.48
N MET A 222 -6.55 13.80 -4.48
CA MET A 222 -7.35 12.58 -4.49
C MET A 222 -8.83 12.87 -4.27
N VAL A 223 -9.66 12.15 -4.99
CA VAL A 223 -11.09 12.01 -4.70
C VAL A 223 -11.32 10.68 -4.00
N SER A 224 -12.43 10.55 -3.29
CA SER A 224 -12.77 9.29 -2.61
C SER A 224 -14.21 8.92 -2.92
N ASP A 225 -14.45 7.63 -3.08
CA ASP A 225 -15.81 7.10 -3.19
C ASP A 225 -16.57 7.19 -1.85
N ALA A 226 -17.85 6.82 -1.86
CA ALA A 226 -18.70 6.83 -0.68
C ALA A 226 -18.16 5.93 0.44
N GLU A 227 -17.30 4.99 0.13
CA GLU A 227 -16.69 4.03 1.06
C GLU A 227 -15.23 4.42 1.42
N LYS A 228 -14.77 5.62 0.99
CA LYS A 228 -13.47 6.21 1.30
C LYS A 228 -12.27 5.46 0.71
N LEU A 229 -12.41 4.85 -0.46
CA LEU A 229 -11.27 4.40 -1.26
C LEU A 229 -10.65 5.64 -1.93
N PRO A 230 -9.38 5.99 -1.67
CA PRO A 230 -8.71 7.10 -2.33
C PRO A 230 -8.43 6.77 -3.79
N ILE A 231 -8.71 7.74 -4.67
CA ILE A 231 -8.65 7.58 -6.12
C ILE A 231 -7.90 8.76 -6.72
N LEU A 232 -6.94 8.48 -7.56
CA LEU A 232 -6.23 9.47 -8.34
C LEU A 232 -6.57 9.26 -9.82
N ALA A 233 -7.44 10.10 -10.36
CA ALA A 233 -7.91 10.05 -11.73
C ALA A 233 -8.09 11.45 -12.29
N THR A 234 -7.95 11.59 -13.59
CA THR A 234 -8.23 12.83 -14.35
C THR A 234 -9.00 12.49 -15.62
N GLU A 235 -9.68 13.47 -16.17
CA GLU A 235 -10.31 13.39 -17.50
C GLU A 235 -9.87 14.62 -18.29
N GLU A 236 -8.98 14.39 -19.24
CA GLU A 236 -8.40 15.47 -20.04
C GLU A 236 -9.10 15.59 -21.39
N PRO A 237 -9.24 16.83 -21.90
CA PRO A 237 -9.80 17.06 -23.22
C PRO A 237 -9.04 16.31 -24.30
N LEU A 238 -9.76 15.71 -25.26
CA LEU A 238 -9.16 14.89 -26.32
C LEU A 238 -8.26 15.71 -27.27
N GLU A 239 -8.44 17.01 -27.31
CA GLU A 239 -7.64 17.94 -28.09
C GLU A 239 -6.31 18.30 -27.43
N GLU A 240 -6.18 18.07 -26.13
CA GLU A 240 -4.96 18.39 -25.39
C GLU A 240 -3.95 17.26 -25.50
N HIS A 241 -2.74 17.62 -25.91
CA HIS A 241 -1.59 16.74 -25.87
C HIS A 241 -0.88 16.94 -24.54
N LEU A 242 -1.01 15.99 -23.64
CA LEU A 242 -0.28 16.02 -22.38
C LEU A 242 1.21 15.82 -22.65
N GLN A 243 2.00 16.78 -22.21
CA GLN A 243 3.47 16.73 -22.35
C GLN A 243 4.10 16.43 -21.00
N PHE A 244 4.23 15.16 -20.69
CA PHE A 244 5.06 14.72 -19.55
C PHE A 244 6.04 13.65 -20.02
N ASP A 245 7.20 13.65 -19.40
CA ASP A 245 8.16 12.56 -19.58
C ASP A 245 7.61 11.30 -18.92
N GLY A 246 7.74 10.17 -19.59
CA GLY A 246 7.40 8.87 -18.97
C GLY A 246 8.06 8.68 -17.61
N GLY A 247 9.21 9.30 -17.36
CA GLY A 247 9.89 9.37 -16.07
C GLY A 247 9.08 9.99 -14.93
N ALA A 248 8.04 10.78 -15.22
CA ALA A 248 7.21 11.44 -14.22
C ALA A 248 6.41 10.47 -13.32
N VAL A 249 6.16 9.25 -13.80
CA VAL A 249 5.39 8.25 -13.03
C VAL A 249 6.18 7.72 -11.83
N ALA A 250 7.50 7.61 -11.91
CA ALA A 250 8.30 7.09 -10.81
C ALA A 250 8.27 7.97 -9.55
N PRO A 251 8.41 9.31 -9.61
CA PRO A 251 8.20 10.21 -8.46
C PRO A 251 6.79 10.10 -7.89
N LEU A 252 5.76 10.05 -8.74
CA LEU A 252 4.36 9.87 -8.33
C LEU A 252 4.17 8.60 -7.49
N LEU A 253 4.63 7.45 -8.00
CA LEU A 253 4.52 6.18 -7.28
C LEU A 253 5.34 6.17 -5.99
N THR A 254 6.49 6.84 -5.97
CA THR A 254 7.33 6.96 -4.76
C THR A 254 6.64 7.78 -3.69
N ALA A 255 6.06 8.92 -4.03
CA ALA A 255 5.32 9.75 -3.08
C ALA A 255 4.08 9.03 -2.51
N LEU A 256 3.34 8.29 -3.36
CA LEU A 256 2.21 7.48 -2.91
C LEU A 256 2.63 6.31 -2.01
N ALA A 257 3.81 5.74 -2.23
CA ALA A 257 4.32 4.63 -1.45
C ALA A 257 4.59 4.98 0.04
N GLU A 258 4.72 6.27 0.37
CA GLU A 258 4.86 6.73 1.76
C GLU A 258 3.58 6.50 2.57
N ASP A 259 2.41 6.65 1.94
CA ASP A 259 1.12 6.63 2.64
C ASP A 259 0.32 5.34 2.44
N TYR A 260 0.60 4.55 1.38
CA TYR A 260 -0.19 3.38 1.00
C TYR A 260 0.60 2.08 1.05
N ASP A 261 -0.07 1.02 1.48
CA ASP A 261 0.47 -0.35 1.49
C ASP A 261 0.33 -1.02 0.12
N CYS A 262 -0.69 -0.59 -0.67
CA CYS A 262 -0.97 -1.10 -2.00
C CYS A 262 -1.30 0.06 -2.95
N LEU A 263 -0.63 0.06 -4.11
CA LEU A 263 -0.95 0.92 -5.24
C LEU A 263 -1.54 0.04 -6.36
N VAL A 264 -2.77 0.31 -6.75
CA VAL A 264 -3.42 -0.34 -7.90
C VAL A 264 -3.41 0.65 -9.05
N VAL A 265 -2.83 0.29 -10.18
CA VAL A 265 -2.73 1.16 -11.35
C VAL A 265 -3.50 0.55 -12.51
N ASP A 266 -4.53 1.25 -12.98
CA ASP A 266 -5.24 0.94 -14.22
C ASP A 266 -4.49 1.53 -15.39
N LEU A 267 -4.03 0.69 -16.32
CA LEU A 267 -3.16 1.08 -17.42
C LEU A 267 -3.94 1.20 -18.73
N PRO A 268 -3.67 2.26 -19.51
CA PRO A 268 -4.18 2.36 -20.87
C PRO A 268 -3.58 1.28 -21.77
N ARG A 269 -4.29 0.94 -22.84
CA ARG A 269 -3.77 0.00 -23.84
C ARG A 269 -2.73 0.60 -24.79
N THR A 270 -2.53 1.89 -24.75
CA THR A 270 -1.58 2.61 -25.62
C THR A 270 -0.12 2.22 -25.39
N LEU A 271 0.20 1.63 -24.22
CA LEU A 271 1.54 1.17 -23.86
C LEU A 271 2.63 2.24 -24.10
N ASP A 272 2.28 3.47 -23.73
CA ASP A 272 3.21 4.58 -23.74
C ASP A 272 4.39 4.35 -22.75
N GLN A 273 5.28 5.31 -22.63
CA GLN A 273 6.44 5.17 -21.77
C GLN A 273 6.05 5.04 -20.30
N ALA A 274 5.00 5.75 -19.85
CA ALA A 274 4.48 5.67 -18.48
C ALA A 274 3.97 4.27 -18.15
N ALA A 275 3.10 3.71 -19.01
CA ALA A 275 2.60 2.35 -18.83
C ALA A 275 3.72 1.30 -18.80
N ARG A 276 4.75 1.44 -19.67
CA ARG A 276 5.91 0.54 -19.68
C ARG A 276 6.72 0.61 -18.39
N GLN A 277 6.90 1.81 -17.83
CA GLN A 277 7.59 1.98 -16.54
C GLN A 277 6.83 1.35 -15.40
N VAL A 278 5.50 1.51 -15.36
CA VAL A 278 4.67 0.86 -14.35
C VAL A 278 4.77 -0.67 -14.45
N ILE A 279 4.70 -1.24 -15.67
CA ILE A 279 4.84 -2.69 -15.87
C ILE A 279 6.21 -3.19 -15.40
N ALA A 280 7.29 -2.45 -15.69
CA ALA A 280 8.64 -2.82 -15.26
C ALA A 280 8.81 -2.74 -13.73
N ALA A 281 8.18 -1.74 -13.08
CA ALA A 281 8.28 -1.50 -11.65
C ALA A 281 7.32 -2.36 -10.81
N ALA A 282 6.23 -2.87 -11.40
CA ALA A 282 5.17 -3.56 -10.69
C ALA A 282 5.64 -4.85 -9.99
N ASP A 283 5.18 -5.06 -8.76
CA ASP A 283 5.37 -6.33 -8.04
C ASP A 283 4.51 -7.45 -8.65
N SER A 284 3.38 -7.07 -9.26
CA SER A 284 2.61 -7.98 -10.11
C SER A 284 1.91 -7.21 -11.22
N THR A 285 2.12 -7.63 -12.46
CA THR A 285 1.33 -7.19 -13.62
C THR A 285 0.16 -8.16 -13.83
N ILE A 286 -1.05 -7.64 -13.83
CA ILE A 286 -2.28 -8.41 -13.97
C ILE A 286 -2.86 -8.14 -15.38
N ILE A 287 -2.83 -9.15 -16.25
CA ILE A 287 -3.37 -9.09 -17.60
C ILE A 287 -4.81 -9.57 -17.57
N ILE A 288 -5.75 -8.66 -17.84
CA ILE A 288 -7.17 -8.99 -17.95
C ILE A 288 -7.48 -9.37 -19.40
N THR A 289 -8.09 -10.52 -19.59
CA THR A 289 -8.38 -11.09 -20.92
C THR A 289 -9.76 -11.74 -20.94
N ASP A 290 -10.29 -11.98 -22.13
CA ASP A 290 -11.35 -12.97 -22.36
C ASP A 290 -10.77 -14.25 -23.02
N LEU A 291 -11.55 -15.30 -23.18
CA LEU A 291 -11.10 -16.55 -23.77
C LEU A 291 -11.29 -16.60 -25.31
N SER A 292 -11.06 -15.47 -26.00
CA SER A 292 -11.14 -15.45 -27.49
C SER A 292 -9.76 -15.63 -28.14
N LEU A 293 -9.72 -16.03 -29.41
CA LEU A 293 -8.46 -16.15 -30.16
C LEU A 293 -7.68 -14.83 -30.28
N SER A 294 -8.41 -13.72 -30.45
CA SER A 294 -7.75 -12.40 -30.49
C SER A 294 -7.17 -12.00 -29.17
N ALA A 295 -7.87 -12.29 -28.06
CA ALA A 295 -7.37 -12.05 -26.71
C ALA A 295 -6.17 -12.96 -26.38
N LEU A 296 -6.18 -14.22 -26.81
CA LEU A 296 -5.05 -15.14 -26.69
C LEU A 296 -3.78 -14.52 -27.31
N ARG A 297 -3.86 -14.05 -28.58
CA ARG A 297 -2.74 -13.41 -29.25
C ARG A 297 -2.23 -12.18 -28.50
N ASP A 298 -3.15 -11.31 -28.06
CA ASP A 298 -2.77 -10.05 -27.43
C ASP A 298 -2.26 -10.27 -25.99
N THR A 299 -2.80 -11.26 -25.27
CA THR A 299 -2.26 -11.72 -23.96
C THR A 299 -0.82 -12.22 -24.10
N HIS A 300 -0.54 -13.06 -25.13
CA HIS A 300 0.82 -13.55 -25.40
C HIS A 300 1.79 -12.38 -25.65
N ARG A 301 1.38 -11.39 -26.46
CA ARG A 301 2.19 -10.19 -26.73
C ARG A 301 2.47 -9.35 -25.48
N LEU A 302 1.49 -9.23 -24.56
CA LEU A 302 1.70 -8.51 -23.29
C LEU A 302 2.64 -9.27 -22.36
N ILE A 303 2.59 -10.60 -22.34
CA ILE A 303 3.55 -11.43 -21.60
C ILE A 303 4.97 -11.23 -22.15
N ASP A 304 5.13 -11.21 -23.46
CA ASP A 304 6.44 -11.00 -24.08
C ASP A 304 6.96 -9.56 -23.86
N LEU A 305 6.07 -8.56 -23.87
CA LEU A 305 6.40 -7.20 -23.48
C LEU A 305 6.92 -7.14 -22.04
N ALA A 306 6.19 -7.72 -21.08
CA ALA A 306 6.62 -7.74 -19.67
C ALA A 306 8.00 -8.40 -19.51
N LYS A 307 8.26 -9.48 -20.23
CA LYS A 307 9.60 -10.10 -20.26
C LYS A 307 10.66 -9.15 -20.83
N SER A 308 10.36 -8.45 -21.94
CA SER A 308 11.30 -7.51 -22.57
C SER A 308 11.59 -6.27 -21.73
N LEU A 309 10.68 -5.93 -20.82
CA LEU A 309 10.83 -4.85 -19.84
C LEU A 309 11.49 -5.33 -18.55
N GLU A 310 11.92 -6.59 -18.48
CA GLU A 310 12.50 -7.19 -17.26
C GLU A 310 11.60 -7.04 -16.02
N ALA A 311 10.27 -7.17 -16.24
CA ALA A 311 9.30 -7.08 -15.15
C ALA A 311 9.66 -8.01 -13.99
N ARG A 312 9.51 -7.53 -12.75
CA ARG A 312 9.95 -8.22 -11.52
C ARG A 312 9.38 -9.62 -11.37
N THR A 313 8.16 -9.83 -11.85
CA THR A 313 7.47 -11.12 -11.76
C THR A 313 6.82 -11.49 -13.08
N LYS A 314 6.52 -12.78 -13.25
CA LYS A 314 5.71 -13.24 -14.37
C LYS A 314 4.29 -12.66 -14.22
N PRO A 315 3.70 -12.09 -15.31
CA PRO A 315 2.34 -11.57 -15.27
C PRO A 315 1.30 -12.64 -14.87
N LEU A 316 0.34 -12.20 -14.06
CA LEU A 316 -0.85 -12.99 -13.70
C LEU A 316 -1.91 -12.82 -14.78
N ILE A 317 -2.52 -13.92 -15.20
CA ILE A 317 -3.55 -13.93 -16.25
C ILE A 317 -4.93 -14.11 -15.63
N VAL A 318 -5.80 -13.12 -15.81
CA VAL A 318 -7.18 -13.13 -15.32
C VAL A 318 -8.13 -13.20 -16.51
N ALA A 319 -8.79 -14.33 -16.68
CA ALA A 319 -9.86 -14.49 -17.68
C ALA A 319 -11.17 -13.97 -17.09
N ASN A 320 -11.64 -12.84 -17.60
CA ASN A 320 -12.89 -12.20 -17.20
C ASN A 320 -14.01 -12.48 -18.21
N GLN A 321 -15.25 -12.26 -17.77
CA GLN A 321 -16.47 -12.43 -18.57
C GLN A 321 -16.61 -13.85 -19.17
N VAL A 322 -16.05 -14.87 -18.51
CA VAL A 322 -16.08 -16.25 -19.01
C VAL A 322 -17.52 -16.78 -19.01
N GLY A 323 -17.94 -17.29 -20.15
CA GLY A 323 -19.33 -17.74 -20.41
C GLY A 323 -20.20 -16.67 -21.08
N ALA A 324 -19.65 -15.48 -21.40
CA ALA A 324 -20.39 -14.42 -22.10
C ALA A 324 -20.77 -14.83 -23.55
N SER A 325 -19.91 -15.60 -24.23
CA SER A 325 -20.10 -15.99 -25.63
C SER A 325 -19.83 -17.46 -25.84
N HIS A 326 -20.88 -18.27 -25.81
CA HIS A 326 -20.79 -19.73 -26.04
C HIS A 326 -20.19 -20.15 -27.40
N ARG A 327 -20.14 -19.25 -28.41
CA ARG A 327 -19.65 -19.54 -29.76
C ARG A 327 -18.27 -18.94 -30.08
N GLY A 328 -17.75 -18.05 -29.23
CA GLY A 328 -16.51 -17.35 -29.51
C GLY A 328 -15.38 -17.66 -28.52
N GLU A 329 -15.70 -18.39 -27.46
CA GLU A 329 -14.71 -18.76 -26.45
C GLU A 329 -14.01 -20.05 -26.82
N ILE A 330 -12.68 -20.08 -26.68
CA ILE A 330 -11.86 -21.29 -26.73
C ILE A 330 -11.76 -21.91 -25.34
N GLY A 331 -11.49 -23.20 -25.27
CA GLY A 331 -11.36 -23.88 -23.98
C GLY A 331 -10.16 -23.39 -23.19
N ARG A 332 -10.32 -23.28 -21.85
CA ARG A 332 -9.22 -22.87 -20.95
C ARG A 332 -7.91 -23.63 -21.23
N PRO A 333 -7.85 -24.97 -21.38
CA PRO A 333 -6.61 -25.69 -21.65
C PRO A 333 -5.95 -25.28 -22.96
N GLU A 334 -6.76 -24.93 -23.97
CA GLU A 334 -6.27 -24.47 -25.26
C GLU A 334 -5.71 -23.05 -25.16
N PHE A 335 -6.41 -22.17 -24.47
CA PHE A 335 -5.94 -20.82 -24.19
C PHE A 335 -4.60 -20.83 -23.42
N GLU A 336 -4.50 -21.61 -22.35
CA GLU A 336 -3.29 -21.75 -21.54
C GLU A 336 -2.10 -22.28 -22.35
N ARG A 337 -2.33 -23.24 -23.23
CA ARG A 337 -1.29 -23.71 -24.16
C ARG A 337 -0.84 -22.63 -25.13
N GLY A 338 -1.81 -21.86 -25.67
CA GLY A 338 -1.52 -20.79 -26.63
C GLY A 338 -0.78 -19.60 -26.04
N VAL A 339 -1.05 -19.23 -24.81
CA VAL A 339 -0.34 -18.14 -24.11
C VAL A 339 0.95 -18.60 -23.42
N GLY A 340 1.18 -19.90 -23.30
CA GLY A 340 2.34 -20.48 -22.60
C GLY A 340 2.32 -20.27 -21.10
N GLY A 341 1.14 -20.19 -20.48
CA GLY A 341 0.97 -19.97 -19.05
C GLY A 341 -0.42 -20.34 -18.53
N ALA A 342 -0.52 -20.59 -17.23
CA ALA A 342 -1.79 -20.87 -16.59
C ALA A 342 -2.64 -19.60 -16.45
N VAL A 343 -3.96 -19.75 -16.52
CA VAL A 343 -4.92 -18.72 -16.12
C VAL A 343 -5.05 -18.75 -14.59
N ASP A 344 -4.62 -17.67 -13.95
CA ASP A 344 -4.55 -17.53 -12.49
C ASP A 344 -5.93 -17.35 -11.85
N LEU A 345 -6.85 -16.68 -12.56
CA LEU A 345 -8.21 -16.46 -12.12
C LEU A 345 -9.19 -16.54 -13.28
N ILE A 346 -10.35 -17.15 -13.02
CA ILE A 346 -11.52 -17.11 -13.92
C ILE A 346 -12.64 -16.35 -13.22
N VAL A 347 -13.07 -15.24 -13.83
CA VAL A 347 -14.22 -14.46 -13.37
C VAL A 347 -15.39 -14.77 -14.32
N PRO A 348 -16.46 -15.42 -13.85
CA PRO A 348 -17.60 -15.74 -14.69
C PRO A 348 -18.35 -14.48 -15.10
N PHE A 349 -18.97 -14.51 -16.27
CA PHE A 349 -19.81 -13.41 -16.74
C PHE A 349 -21.06 -13.28 -15.87
N ASP A 350 -21.21 -12.13 -15.23
CA ASP A 350 -22.32 -11.82 -14.33
C ASP A 350 -22.93 -10.46 -14.70
N VAL A 351 -23.89 -10.48 -15.62
CA VAL A 351 -24.59 -9.27 -16.09
C VAL A 351 -25.28 -8.54 -14.93
N LYS A 352 -25.88 -9.28 -14.00
CA LYS A 352 -26.61 -8.68 -12.88
C LYS A 352 -25.66 -7.92 -11.95
N ALA A 353 -24.52 -8.50 -11.66
CA ALA A 353 -23.49 -7.85 -10.86
C ALA A 353 -22.93 -6.60 -11.56
N ALA A 354 -22.63 -6.70 -12.86
CA ALA A 354 -22.13 -5.58 -13.64
C ALA A 354 -23.13 -4.42 -13.74
N VAL A 355 -24.41 -4.70 -13.98
CA VAL A 355 -25.48 -3.70 -14.05
C VAL A 355 -25.68 -3.06 -12.66
N ALA A 356 -25.71 -3.84 -11.58
CA ALA A 356 -25.86 -3.31 -10.23
C ALA A 356 -24.70 -2.36 -9.86
N ALA A 357 -23.47 -2.72 -10.21
CA ALA A 357 -22.29 -1.87 -10.01
C ALA A 357 -22.42 -0.53 -10.77
N ALA A 358 -22.70 -0.60 -12.09
CA ALA A 358 -22.84 0.56 -12.93
C ALA A 358 -23.97 1.50 -12.51
N GLN A 359 -25.12 0.96 -12.04
CA GLN A 359 -26.26 1.77 -11.61
C GLN A 359 -26.06 2.40 -10.23
N SER A 360 -25.20 1.82 -9.39
CA SER A 360 -24.97 2.31 -8.02
C SER A 360 -23.70 3.13 -7.86
N GLY A 361 -22.87 3.27 -8.92
CA GLY A 361 -21.56 3.92 -8.82
C GLY A 361 -20.64 3.26 -7.79
N LYS A 362 -20.63 1.93 -7.71
CA LYS A 362 -19.86 1.17 -6.71
C LYS A 362 -18.99 0.10 -7.35
N ALA A 363 -17.94 -0.29 -6.62
CA ALA A 363 -17.18 -1.48 -6.98
C ALA A 363 -18.11 -2.69 -7.17
N LEU A 364 -17.87 -3.51 -8.19
CA LEU A 364 -18.70 -4.70 -8.48
C LEU A 364 -18.82 -5.61 -7.25
N VAL A 365 -17.75 -5.79 -6.53
CA VAL A 365 -17.69 -6.62 -5.31
C VAL A 365 -18.49 -6.05 -4.14
N ALA A 366 -18.66 -4.73 -4.08
CA ALA A 366 -19.52 -4.06 -3.10
C ALA A 366 -20.99 -4.14 -3.51
N ALA A 367 -21.30 -3.85 -4.78
CA ALA A 367 -22.66 -3.86 -5.32
C ALA A 367 -23.27 -5.27 -5.36
N ALA A 368 -22.45 -6.31 -5.56
CA ALA A 368 -22.88 -7.69 -5.71
C ALA A 368 -22.06 -8.65 -4.84
N ALA A 369 -22.02 -8.41 -3.53
CA ALA A 369 -21.15 -9.10 -2.56
C ALA A 369 -21.30 -10.64 -2.55
N ASN A 370 -22.46 -11.18 -2.92
CA ASN A 370 -22.76 -12.60 -2.93
C ASN A 370 -22.66 -13.24 -4.33
N SER A 371 -22.20 -12.50 -5.34
CA SER A 371 -22.06 -13.04 -6.70
C SER A 371 -20.90 -14.04 -6.79
N LYS A 372 -20.97 -14.92 -7.80
CA LYS A 372 -19.85 -15.84 -8.09
C LYS A 372 -18.59 -15.07 -8.51
N ALA A 373 -18.75 -14.01 -9.30
CA ALA A 373 -17.66 -13.14 -9.71
C ALA A 373 -16.95 -12.54 -8.48
N THR A 374 -17.71 -11.98 -7.52
CA THR A 374 -17.16 -11.45 -6.26
C THR A 374 -16.44 -12.53 -5.45
N SER A 375 -16.99 -13.73 -5.35
CA SER A 375 -16.34 -14.84 -4.63
C SER A 375 -14.96 -15.18 -5.20
N GLU A 376 -14.82 -15.23 -6.52
CA GLU A 376 -13.55 -15.52 -7.18
C GLU A 376 -12.57 -14.36 -7.03
N MET A 377 -13.03 -13.12 -7.19
CA MET A 377 -12.19 -11.94 -6.98
C MET A 377 -11.68 -11.81 -5.54
N ARG A 378 -12.50 -12.19 -4.55
CA ARG A 378 -12.08 -12.20 -3.14
C ARG A 378 -10.92 -13.16 -2.88
N LYS A 379 -10.93 -14.35 -3.51
CA LYS A 379 -9.81 -15.30 -3.44
C LYS A 379 -8.54 -14.71 -4.06
N PHE A 380 -8.69 -14.04 -5.19
CA PHE A 380 -7.58 -13.40 -5.89
C PHE A 380 -6.97 -12.26 -5.06
N ALA A 381 -7.81 -11.38 -4.52
CA ALA A 381 -7.35 -10.30 -3.64
C ALA A 381 -6.69 -10.83 -2.35
N ALA A 382 -7.17 -11.96 -1.79
CA ALA A 382 -6.52 -12.63 -0.66
C ALA A 382 -5.10 -13.10 -1.01
N ARG A 383 -4.90 -13.64 -2.23
CA ARG A 383 -3.57 -14.03 -2.74
C ARG A 383 -2.66 -12.82 -2.89
N LEU A 384 -3.14 -11.72 -3.47
CA LEU A 384 -2.38 -10.48 -3.61
C LEU A 384 -2.02 -9.88 -2.25
N ALA A 385 -2.91 -9.99 -1.26
CA ALA A 385 -2.68 -9.55 0.13
C ALA A 385 -1.73 -10.48 0.93
N GLY A 386 -1.22 -11.56 0.33
CA GLY A 386 -0.35 -12.54 1.00
C GLY A 386 -1.05 -13.39 2.07
N ARG A 387 -2.40 -13.41 2.11
CA ARG A 387 -3.19 -14.06 3.19
C ARG A 387 -3.70 -15.47 2.86
N GLU A 388 -3.39 -16.02 1.70
CA GLU A 388 -3.79 -17.39 1.35
C GLU A 388 -3.10 -18.47 2.20
N ALA A 389 -1.88 -18.24 2.65
CA ALA A 389 -1.10 -19.22 3.41
C ALA A 389 -1.64 -19.49 4.83
N GLU A 390 -2.34 -18.53 5.45
CA GLU A 390 -2.82 -18.70 6.84
C GLU A 390 -4.00 -19.69 6.99
N LYS A 391 -4.85 -19.83 5.98
CA LYS A 391 -5.98 -20.79 6.02
C LYS A 391 -5.54 -22.24 5.80
N SER A 392 -4.51 -22.49 5.01
CA SER A 392 -3.95 -23.83 4.80
C SER A 392 -3.23 -24.36 6.03
N ALA A 393 -2.54 -23.50 6.78
CA ALA A 393 -1.85 -23.88 8.01
C ALA A 393 -2.81 -24.25 9.17
N LYS A 394 -3.96 -23.56 9.28
CA LYS A 394 -4.96 -23.83 10.35
C LYS A 394 -5.77 -25.12 10.11
N THR A 395 -6.00 -25.51 8.86
CA THR A 395 -6.70 -26.79 8.54
C THR A 395 -5.78 -28.01 8.70
N GLY A 396 -4.48 -27.86 8.50
CA GLY A 396 -3.50 -28.96 8.69
C GLY A 396 -3.23 -29.32 10.16
N PHE A 397 -3.42 -28.38 11.09
CA PHE A 397 -3.14 -28.62 12.51
C PHE A 397 -4.24 -29.43 13.22
N PHE A 398 -5.51 -29.30 12.80
CA PHE A 398 -6.63 -30.04 13.41
C PHE A 398 -6.84 -31.45 12.86
N SER A 399 -6.24 -31.81 11.73
CA SER A 399 -6.36 -33.17 11.16
C SER A 399 -5.38 -34.18 11.79
N ARG A 400 -4.40 -33.73 12.59
CA ARG A 400 -3.38 -34.58 13.24
C ARG A 400 -3.79 -35.12 14.63
N PHE A 401 -4.95 -34.68 15.16
CA PHE A 401 -5.44 -35.10 16.47
C PHE A 401 -6.68 -36.03 16.44
N LYS A 402 -7.00 -36.61 15.27
CA LYS A 402 -7.98 -37.71 15.19
C LYS A 402 -7.33 -38.95 14.59
N ARG A 403 -6.57 -39.64 15.40
CA ARG A 403 -6.32 -41.10 15.34
C ARG A 403 -5.99 -41.55 16.72
#